data_27a4c87fdc2e6f9d3b1dfded6473e006
#
_entry.id   27a4c87fdc2e6f9d3b1dfded6473e006
#
_cell.length_a   1.000
_cell.length_b   1.000
_cell.length_c   1.000
_cell.angle_alpha   90.00
_cell.angle_beta   90.00
_cell.angle_gamma   90.00
#
_symmetry.space_group_name_H-M   'P 1'
#
loop_
_entity.id
_entity.type
_entity.pdbx_description
1 polymer ?
#
loop_
_entity_poly.entity_id
_entity_poly.type
_entity_poly.pdbx_seq_one_letter_code
_entity_poly.pdbx_strand_id
1 'polypeptide(L)'
;MNVASILSPTLRGGSLAVAVALMTCVTALNAKAMSEEEAHAIGVDAYLYFYSPVTMDLTRKQLTNVEPGKGFGGPTNTFANVPAYPTAEDRAVVRPNFDTLYSSAWLDLTKEPMVVSVPDTGGRYYLLPILDMWTDVFASPGWRTTGTQAQTFVVAPLGWRPDLRDRLIDEFRLPKDTQRIDAPTPYVWIIGRIKTDGPPDYDAVHKVQAALKITPLSQWGKTPEPVAFRPDPTVDMKTPPKLQVDRMPASQFFTCAAELLREKGLERIALIECEQTMPESNPGALVAGTDDKVTAKIIGRRLAFAVLLMRLRDAEQRIG
;
A
#
# COMPACT_ATOMS: atom_id res chain seq x y z
N MET A 1 82.89 24.49 -17.95
CA MET A 1 82.50 25.91 -17.98
C MET A 1 80.99 25.96 -17.84
N ASN A 2 80.59 26.72 -16.91
CA ASN A 2 79.29 27.25 -16.56
C ASN A 2 78.47 26.60 -15.43
N VAL A 3 78.50 27.40 -14.47
CA VAL A 3 77.83 27.45 -13.19
C VAL A 3 76.43 28.00 -13.38
N ALA A 4 75.40 27.39 -12.75
CA ALA A 4 74.16 28.10 -12.32
C ALA A 4 73.42 27.17 -11.36
N SER A 5 73.53 27.41 -10.19
CA SER A 5 72.71 28.22 -9.27
C SER A 5 71.47 27.47 -8.78
N ILE A 6 71.60 27.09 -7.59
CA ILE A 6 70.62 26.64 -6.60
C ILE A 6 69.57 27.74 -6.34
N LEU A 7 68.29 27.43 -6.41
CA LEU A 7 67.24 28.13 -5.64
C LEU A 7 66.10 27.19 -5.31
N SER A 8 65.95 26.86 -4.05
CA SER A 8 64.85 26.21 -3.44
C SER A 8 63.60 27.13 -3.38
N PRO A 9 62.38 26.59 -3.47
CA PRO A 9 61.22 27.22 -2.86
C PRO A 9 60.63 26.34 -1.77
N THR A 10 61.01 26.68 -0.57
CA THR A 10 60.24 26.30 0.62
C THR A 10 59.10 27.29 0.85
N LEU A 11 58.00 26.79 1.43
CA LEU A 11 56.87 27.48 2.03
C LEU A 11 55.78 28.06 1.10
N ARG A 12 54.83 27.23 0.73
CA ARG A 12 53.43 27.69 0.48
C ARG A 12 52.38 26.59 0.61
N GLY A 13 52.66 25.47 1.30
CA GLY A 13 51.69 24.34 1.46
C GLY A 13 50.92 24.29 2.78
N GLY A 14 51.27 25.14 3.76
CA GLY A 14 50.70 25.02 5.12
C GLY A 14 49.39 25.73 5.39
N SER A 15 49.04 26.74 4.63
CA SER A 15 47.85 27.59 4.96
C SER A 15 46.54 27.08 4.37
N LEU A 16 46.58 26.25 3.31
CA LEU A 16 45.38 25.73 2.68
C LEU A 16 44.79 24.52 3.43
N ALA A 17 45.66 23.68 4.01
CA ALA A 17 45.25 22.51 4.76
C ALA A 17 44.57 22.85 6.10
N VAL A 18 45.01 23.92 6.76
CA VAL A 18 44.44 24.41 8.02
C VAL A 18 43.06 25.06 7.79
N ALA A 19 42.85 25.76 6.65
CA ALA A 19 41.55 26.36 6.32
C ALA A 19 40.47 25.32 5.96
N VAL A 20 40.85 24.23 5.29
CA VAL A 20 39.91 23.11 4.99
C VAL A 20 39.58 22.34 6.24
N ALA A 21 40.49 22.08 7.15
CA ALA A 21 40.23 21.42 8.41
C ALA A 21 39.37 22.27 9.37
N LEU A 22 39.47 23.58 9.35
CA LEU A 22 38.60 24.47 10.11
C LEU A 22 37.17 24.57 9.52
N MET A 23 37.02 24.51 8.20
CA MET A 23 35.70 24.52 7.54
C MET A 23 34.92 23.21 7.76
N THR A 24 35.59 22.07 7.83
CA THR A 24 34.94 20.77 8.14
C THR A 24 34.54 20.64 9.62
N CYS A 25 35.26 21.30 10.55
CA CYS A 25 34.87 21.32 11.96
C CYS A 25 33.66 22.22 12.25
N VAL A 26 33.43 23.29 11.48
CA VAL A 26 32.33 24.24 11.71
C VAL A 26 30.98 23.68 11.24
N THR A 27 30.97 22.78 10.24
CA THR A 27 29.73 22.12 9.77
C THR A 27 29.26 20.96 10.66
N ALA A 28 30.14 20.41 11.50
CA ALA A 28 29.79 19.35 12.47
C ALA A 28 29.20 19.88 13.78
N LEU A 29 29.23 21.18 14.04
CA LEU A 29 28.85 21.76 15.33
C LEU A 29 27.43 22.34 15.42
N ASN A 30 26.59 22.18 14.39
CA ASN A 30 25.21 22.73 14.40
C ASN A 30 24.10 21.73 14.13
N ALA A 31 24.30 20.45 14.37
CA ALA A 31 23.17 19.55 14.53
C ALA A 31 22.57 19.80 15.94
N LYS A 32 21.69 20.80 16.06
CA LYS A 32 20.91 20.98 17.27
C LYS A 32 20.22 19.65 17.59
N ALA A 33 20.53 19.09 18.74
CA ALA A 33 19.85 17.89 19.20
C ALA A 33 18.32 18.19 19.23
N MET A 34 17.52 17.28 18.68
CA MET A 34 16.07 17.41 18.66
C MET A 34 15.56 17.43 20.10
N SER A 35 14.68 18.38 20.44
CA SER A 35 14.07 18.43 21.77
C SER A 35 13.08 17.27 21.95
N GLU A 36 12.80 16.89 23.19
CA GLU A 36 11.81 15.87 23.53
C GLU A 36 10.41 16.27 23.01
N GLU A 37 10.07 17.54 23.07
CA GLU A 37 8.81 18.08 22.56
C GLU A 37 8.71 17.95 21.02
N GLU A 38 9.79 18.29 20.30
CA GLU A 38 9.87 18.10 18.85
C GLU A 38 9.77 16.61 18.48
N ALA A 39 10.46 15.72 19.20
CA ALA A 39 10.40 14.28 18.98
C ALA A 39 8.99 13.73 19.24
N HIS A 40 8.33 14.18 20.30
CA HIS A 40 6.96 13.79 20.61
C HIS A 40 5.99 14.24 19.51
N ALA A 41 6.06 15.49 19.07
CA ALA A 41 5.19 16.01 18.00
C ALA A 41 5.35 15.22 16.70
N ILE A 42 6.58 14.89 16.32
CA ILE A 42 6.89 14.04 15.16
C ILE A 42 6.32 12.63 15.35
N GLY A 43 6.46 12.06 16.54
CA GLY A 43 5.93 10.75 16.87
C GLY A 43 4.40 10.69 16.75
N VAL A 44 3.69 11.73 17.19
CA VAL A 44 2.23 11.82 17.03
C VAL A 44 1.83 11.90 15.56
N ASP A 45 2.48 12.76 14.79
CA ASP A 45 2.19 12.88 13.34
C ASP A 45 2.49 11.55 12.60
N ALA A 46 3.58 10.89 12.95
CA ALA A 46 3.94 9.58 12.41
C ALA A 46 2.91 8.50 12.79
N TYR A 47 2.45 8.47 14.03
CA TYR A 47 1.41 7.55 14.48
C TYR A 47 0.13 7.72 13.66
N LEU A 48 -0.34 8.95 13.50
CA LEU A 48 -1.54 9.25 12.71
C LEU A 48 -1.37 8.85 11.25
N TYR A 49 -0.20 9.08 10.67
CA TYR A 49 0.11 8.73 9.29
C TYR A 49 0.11 7.21 9.07
N PHE A 50 0.76 6.44 9.95
CA PHE A 50 0.87 4.98 9.79
C PHE A 50 -0.28 4.18 10.41
N TYR A 51 -1.24 4.83 11.05
CA TYR A 51 -2.35 4.13 11.69
C TYR A 51 -3.12 3.23 10.72
N SER A 52 -3.45 3.76 9.52
CA SER A 52 -4.16 2.99 8.49
C SER A 52 -3.33 1.79 7.98
N PRO A 53 -2.07 1.95 7.50
CA PRO A 53 -1.28 0.81 7.02
C PRO A 53 -1.05 -0.28 8.07
N VAL A 54 -0.77 0.09 9.32
CA VAL A 54 -0.58 -0.90 10.40
C VAL A 54 -1.89 -1.64 10.69
N THR A 55 -3.02 -0.91 10.75
CA THR A 55 -4.34 -1.52 10.94
C THR A 55 -4.71 -2.43 9.78
N MET A 56 -4.43 -2.01 8.54
CA MET A 56 -4.68 -2.79 7.34
C MET A 56 -3.84 -4.07 7.29
N ASP A 57 -2.57 -4.03 7.71
CA ASP A 57 -1.72 -5.23 7.74
C ASP A 57 -2.20 -6.24 8.77
N LEU A 58 -2.59 -5.80 9.97
CA LEU A 58 -3.19 -6.69 10.97
C LEU A 58 -4.52 -7.26 10.50
N THR A 59 -5.36 -6.46 9.84
CA THR A 59 -6.61 -6.90 9.23
C THR A 59 -6.35 -7.94 8.14
N ARG A 60 -5.38 -7.67 7.26
CA ARG A 60 -4.96 -8.61 6.23
C ARG A 60 -4.49 -9.93 6.84
N LYS A 61 -3.60 -9.89 7.82
CA LYS A 61 -3.08 -11.09 8.51
C LYS A 61 -4.20 -11.92 9.10
N GLN A 62 -5.16 -11.30 9.79
CA GLN A 62 -6.32 -12.04 10.32
C GLN A 62 -7.21 -12.59 9.22
N LEU A 63 -7.62 -11.78 8.24
CA LEU A 63 -8.54 -12.20 7.21
C LEU A 63 -7.95 -13.23 6.24
N THR A 64 -6.64 -13.23 6.04
CA THR A 64 -5.97 -14.26 5.22
C THR A 64 -5.61 -15.52 6.00
N ASN A 65 -5.74 -15.50 7.33
CA ASN A 65 -5.50 -16.64 8.21
C ASN A 65 -6.78 -17.41 8.56
N VAL A 66 -7.74 -17.41 7.63
CA VAL A 66 -9.03 -18.10 7.75
C VAL A 66 -9.12 -19.22 6.73
N GLU A 67 -9.58 -20.37 7.16
CA GLU A 67 -9.84 -21.53 6.28
C GLU A 67 -10.89 -21.17 5.22
N PRO A 68 -10.75 -21.63 3.96
CA PRO A 68 -11.74 -21.38 2.91
C PRO A 68 -13.17 -21.73 3.34
N GLY A 69 -14.10 -20.79 3.10
CA GLY A 69 -15.51 -20.98 3.45
C GLY A 69 -15.87 -20.77 4.93
N LYS A 70 -14.96 -20.31 5.76
CA LYS A 70 -15.15 -20.09 7.20
C LYS A 70 -15.32 -18.60 7.57
N GLY A 71 -16.19 -17.88 6.90
CA GLY A 71 -16.52 -16.48 7.25
C GLY A 71 -16.10 -15.46 6.19
N PHE A 72 -15.76 -14.24 6.63
CA PHE A 72 -15.47 -13.11 5.74
C PHE A 72 -14.04 -13.11 5.19
N GLY A 73 -13.16 -13.98 5.71
CA GLY A 73 -11.77 -14.15 5.30
C GLY A 73 -11.54 -15.43 4.50
N GLY A 74 -10.35 -15.53 3.91
CA GLY A 74 -9.89 -16.71 3.17
C GLY A 74 -8.45 -16.53 2.72
N PRO A 75 -7.80 -17.57 2.21
CA PRO A 75 -6.42 -17.49 1.73
C PRO A 75 -6.21 -16.33 0.76
N THR A 76 -5.01 -15.77 0.78
CA THR A 76 -4.61 -14.71 -0.16
C THR A 76 -4.88 -15.13 -1.61
N ASN A 77 -5.28 -14.18 -2.45
CA ASN A 77 -5.63 -14.38 -3.86
C ASN A 77 -6.83 -15.32 -4.10
N THR A 78 -7.73 -15.41 -3.13
CA THR A 78 -9.00 -16.14 -3.27
C THR A 78 -10.16 -15.30 -2.76
N PHE A 79 -11.35 -15.47 -3.36
CA PHE A 79 -12.56 -14.86 -2.82
C PHE A 79 -13.12 -15.66 -1.65
N ALA A 80 -13.38 -14.99 -0.55
CA ALA A 80 -14.23 -15.47 0.54
C ALA A 80 -15.64 -14.92 0.31
N ASN A 81 -16.57 -15.81 0.03
CA ASN A 81 -17.95 -15.47 -0.27
C ASN A 81 -18.83 -15.66 0.98
N VAL A 82 -19.49 -14.60 1.42
CA VAL A 82 -20.42 -14.62 2.55
C VAL A 82 -21.79 -15.05 2.02
N PRO A 83 -22.35 -16.16 2.54
CA PRO A 83 -23.54 -16.78 1.92
C PRO A 83 -24.88 -16.16 2.35
N ALA A 84 -24.90 -15.34 3.40
CA ALA A 84 -26.12 -14.80 3.97
C ALA A 84 -25.89 -13.42 4.59
N TYR A 85 -26.97 -12.74 4.93
CA TYR A 85 -26.90 -11.53 5.74
C TYR A 85 -26.28 -11.81 7.12
N PRO A 86 -25.61 -10.80 7.71
CA PRO A 86 -25.13 -10.91 9.08
C PRO A 86 -26.29 -11.11 10.05
N THR A 87 -26.03 -11.86 11.12
CA THR A 87 -26.98 -12.12 12.20
C THR A 87 -26.84 -11.06 13.31
N ALA A 88 -27.72 -11.08 14.30
CA ALA A 88 -27.65 -10.17 15.45
C ALA A 88 -26.40 -10.41 16.32
N GLU A 89 -25.76 -11.58 16.20
CA GLU A 89 -24.54 -11.97 16.89
C GLU A 89 -23.28 -11.41 16.20
N ASP A 90 -23.38 -11.05 14.93
CA ASP A 90 -22.29 -10.47 14.15
C ASP A 90 -22.04 -9.01 14.53
N ARG A 91 -21.15 -8.79 15.51
CA ARG A 91 -20.85 -7.47 16.09
C ARG A 91 -19.47 -6.94 15.70
N ALA A 92 -18.76 -7.60 14.80
CA ALA A 92 -17.42 -7.20 14.38
C ALA A 92 -17.42 -5.88 13.60
N VAL A 93 -18.52 -5.59 12.90
CA VAL A 93 -18.71 -4.37 12.12
C VAL A 93 -19.96 -3.64 12.60
N VAL A 94 -19.84 -2.33 12.83
CA VAL A 94 -20.98 -1.49 13.16
C VAL A 94 -21.85 -1.28 11.92
N ARG A 95 -23.13 -1.64 12.00
CA ARG A 95 -24.12 -1.47 10.93
C ARG A 95 -23.72 -2.19 9.62
N PRO A 96 -23.58 -3.52 9.62
CA PRO A 96 -23.43 -4.29 8.39
C PRO A 96 -24.66 -4.05 7.48
N ASN A 97 -24.48 -4.09 6.16
CA ASN A 97 -25.58 -3.85 5.23
C ASN A 97 -26.45 -5.10 5.05
N PHE A 98 -27.72 -4.88 4.65
CA PHE A 98 -28.72 -5.90 4.36
C PHE A 98 -29.24 -5.82 2.92
N ASP A 99 -28.45 -5.24 2.02
CA ASP A 99 -28.81 -5.05 0.60
C ASP A 99 -27.94 -5.94 -0.30
N THR A 100 -26.79 -6.41 0.20
CA THR A 100 -25.81 -7.15 -0.59
C THR A 100 -25.20 -8.31 0.20
N LEU A 101 -24.77 -9.35 -0.51
CA LEU A 101 -23.83 -10.34 0.03
C LEU A 101 -22.41 -9.96 -0.33
N TYR A 102 -21.46 -10.25 0.57
CA TYR A 102 -20.07 -9.89 0.40
C TYR A 102 -19.27 -10.97 -0.34
N SER A 103 -18.32 -10.53 -1.15
CA SER A 103 -17.22 -11.33 -1.70
C SER A 103 -15.92 -10.59 -1.42
N SER A 104 -15.18 -11.05 -0.44
CA SER A 104 -13.95 -10.39 0.04
C SER A 104 -12.71 -11.12 -0.46
N ALA A 105 -11.66 -10.38 -0.84
CA ALA A 105 -10.39 -10.97 -1.22
C ALA A 105 -9.22 -10.03 -0.92
N TRP A 106 -8.14 -10.58 -0.40
CA TRP A 106 -6.85 -9.90 -0.34
C TRP A 106 -5.97 -10.37 -1.47
N LEU A 107 -5.45 -9.43 -2.27
CA LEU A 107 -4.47 -9.72 -3.32
C LEU A 107 -3.07 -9.45 -2.80
N ASP A 108 -2.16 -10.39 -3.06
CA ASP A 108 -0.73 -10.23 -2.92
C ASP A 108 -0.12 -10.03 -4.32
N LEU A 109 0.29 -8.81 -4.59
CA LEU A 109 0.88 -8.38 -5.86
C LEU A 109 2.42 -8.32 -5.79
N THR A 110 3.03 -8.81 -4.71
CA THR A 110 4.50 -8.71 -4.51
C THR A 110 5.29 -9.49 -5.55
N LYS A 111 4.70 -10.53 -6.12
CA LYS A 111 5.36 -11.42 -7.08
C LYS A 111 4.93 -11.15 -8.52
N GLU A 112 3.63 -10.99 -8.74
CA GLU A 112 3.05 -10.84 -10.07
C GLU A 112 1.65 -10.22 -10.00
N PRO A 113 1.12 -9.70 -11.13
CA PRO A 113 -0.26 -9.24 -11.23
C PRO A 113 -1.26 -10.37 -11.02
N MET A 114 -2.45 -9.99 -10.54
CA MET A 114 -3.60 -10.89 -10.43
C MET A 114 -4.65 -10.55 -11.48
N VAL A 115 -5.17 -11.58 -12.14
CA VAL A 115 -6.31 -11.46 -13.05
C VAL A 115 -7.58 -11.69 -12.27
N VAL A 116 -8.44 -10.68 -12.19
CA VAL A 116 -9.75 -10.74 -11.54
C VAL A 116 -10.81 -10.91 -12.64
N SER A 117 -11.52 -12.03 -12.63
CA SER A 117 -12.62 -12.31 -13.58
C SER A 117 -13.95 -12.13 -12.90
N VAL A 118 -14.83 -11.39 -13.54
CA VAL A 118 -16.21 -11.14 -13.11
C VAL A 118 -17.15 -11.73 -14.16
N PRO A 119 -18.12 -12.56 -13.76
CA PRO A 119 -19.10 -13.12 -14.70
C PRO A 119 -20.06 -12.04 -15.20
N ASP A 120 -20.82 -12.33 -16.25
CA ASP A 120 -22.02 -11.57 -16.54
C ASP A 120 -23.00 -11.71 -15.37
N THR A 121 -23.39 -10.57 -14.78
CA THR A 121 -24.30 -10.56 -13.64
C THR A 121 -25.78 -10.45 -14.04
N GLY A 122 -26.07 -10.48 -15.36
CA GLY A 122 -27.43 -10.41 -15.87
C GLY A 122 -28.15 -9.10 -15.49
N GLY A 123 -27.44 -7.98 -15.46
CA GLY A 123 -27.98 -6.69 -15.01
C GLY A 123 -28.05 -6.52 -13.49
N ARG A 124 -27.69 -7.53 -12.68
CA ARG A 124 -27.64 -7.43 -11.21
C ARG A 124 -26.59 -6.42 -10.78
N TYR A 125 -26.95 -5.55 -9.85
CA TYR A 125 -26.02 -4.61 -9.26
C TYR A 125 -24.93 -5.35 -8.49
N TYR A 126 -23.69 -4.99 -8.78
CA TYR A 126 -22.52 -5.40 -8.02
C TYR A 126 -21.50 -4.27 -7.95
N LEU A 127 -20.56 -4.38 -7.04
CA LEU A 127 -19.50 -3.42 -6.81
C LEU A 127 -18.30 -4.16 -6.23
N LEU A 128 -17.11 -3.96 -6.80
CA LEU A 128 -15.83 -4.49 -6.31
C LEU A 128 -14.90 -3.32 -5.96
N PRO A 129 -15.12 -2.58 -4.87
CA PRO A 129 -14.16 -1.57 -4.44
C PRO A 129 -12.86 -2.24 -4.07
N ILE A 130 -11.74 -1.71 -4.60
CA ILE A 130 -10.39 -2.18 -4.35
C ILE A 130 -9.68 -1.10 -3.54
N LEU A 131 -9.27 -1.45 -2.32
CA LEU A 131 -8.61 -0.58 -1.37
C LEU A 131 -7.11 -0.88 -1.34
N ASP A 132 -6.33 0.17 -1.24
CA ASP A 132 -4.89 0.06 -0.98
C ASP A 132 -4.59 -0.06 0.53
N MET A 133 -3.31 -0.11 0.90
CA MET A 133 -2.89 -0.22 2.31
C MET A 133 -3.13 1.07 3.13
N TRP A 134 -3.43 2.19 2.47
CA TRP A 134 -3.82 3.45 3.13
C TRP A 134 -5.33 3.55 3.35
N THR A 135 -6.09 2.54 2.93
CA THR A 135 -7.57 2.48 2.93
C THR A 135 -8.23 3.32 1.83
N ASP A 136 -7.47 3.84 0.87
CA ASP A 136 -8.02 4.57 -0.26
C ASP A 136 -8.62 3.61 -1.29
N VAL A 137 -9.83 3.91 -1.77
CA VAL A 137 -10.48 3.17 -2.86
C VAL A 137 -9.95 3.71 -4.18
N PHE A 138 -8.97 3.04 -4.78
CA PHE A 138 -8.35 3.49 -6.03
C PHE A 138 -9.01 2.94 -7.30
N ALA A 139 -9.81 1.87 -7.18
CA ALA A 139 -10.59 1.33 -8.27
C ALA A 139 -11.90 0.73 -7.73
N SER A 140 -12.94 0.77 -8.54
CA SER A 140 -14.26 0.27 -8.15
C SER A 140 -15.02 -0.29 -9.36
N PRO A 141 -14.58 -1.44 -9.93
CA PRO A 141 -15.35 -2.13 -10.96
C PRO A 141 -16.75 -2.45 -10.47
N GLY A 142 -17.76 -2.31 -11.33
CA GLY A 142 -19.13 -2.57 -10.92
C GLY A 142 -20.18 -2.00 -11.87
N TRP A 143 -21.40 -2.20 -11.53
CA TRP A 143 -22.56 -1.83 -12.33
C TRP A 143 -22.51 -0.37 -12.85
N ARG A 144 -22.08 0.59 -12.03
CA ARG A 144 -22.05 2.01 -12.37
C ARG A 144 -20.80 2.44 -13.14
N THR A 145 -19.72 1.69 -13.06
CA THR A 145 -18.42 2.08 -13.60
C THR A 145 -18.05 1.30 -14.84
N THR A 146 -18.17 -0.03 -14.79
CA THR A 146 -17.72 -0.92 -15.85
C THR A 146 -18.86 -1.75 -16.47
N GLY A 147 -20.07 -1.67 -15.91
CA GLY A 147 -21.25 -2.40 -16.42
C GLY A 147 -21.39 -3.81 -15.82
N THR A 148 -22.30 -4.60 -16.40
CA THR A 148 -22.74 -5.90 -15.83
C THR A 148 -22.33 -7.11 -16.67
N GLN A 149 -21.74 -6.91 -17.84
CA GLN A 149 -21.27 -7.97 -18.71
C GLN A 149 -20.08 -8.70 -18.07
N ALA A 150 -19.72 -9.88 -18.56
CA ALA A 150 -18.51 -10.56 -18.15
C ALA A 150 -17.28 -9.67 -18.42
N GLN A 151 -16.38 -9.57 -17.46
CA GLN A 151 -15.24 -8.65 -17.50
C GLN A 151 -13.99 -9.29 -16.89
N THR A 152 -12.84 -8.81 -17.35
CA THR A 152 -11.53 -9.24 -16.87
C THR A 152 -10.69 -8.02 -16.53
N PHE A 153 -10.08 -8.02 -15.34
CA PHE A 153 -9.20 -6.96 -14.86
C PHE A 153 -7.84 -7.55 -14.50
N VAL A 154 -6.76 -6.93 -14.94
CA VAL A 154 -5.41 -7.22 -14.46
C VAL A 154 -5.05 -6.19 -13.41
N VAL A 155 -5.02 -6.60 -12.15
CA VAL A 155 -4.55 -5.76 -11.04
C VAL A 155 -3.04 -5.96 -10.92
N ALA A 156 -2.28 -4.92 -11.25
CA ALA A 156 -0.83 -4.98 -11.36
C ALA A 156 -0.14 -4.09 -10.31
N PRO A 157 1.03 -4.49 -9.78
CA PRO A 157 1.81 -3.60 -8.93
C PRO A 157 2.22 -2.34 -9.68
N LEU A 158 2.34 -1.22 -8.98
CA LEU A 158 2.78 0.04 -9.56
C LEU A 158 4.14 -0.12 -10.26
N GLY A 159 4.23 0.40 -11.50
CA GLY A 159 5.44 0.30 -12.30
C GLY A 159 5.73 -1.08 -12.91
N TRP A 160 4.83 -2.05 -12.75
CA TRP A 160 5.02 -3.36 -13.37
C TRP A 160 4.89 -3.27 -14.90
N ARG A 161 6.01 -3.55 -15.60
CA ARG A 161 6.11 -3.61 -17.06
C ARG A 161 5.25 -2.55 -17.78
N PRO A 162 5.44 -1.26 -17.53
CA PRO A 162 4.59 -0.20 -18.12
C PRO A 162 4.68 -0.17 -19.65
N ASP A 163 5.81 -0.64 -20.21
CA ASP A 163 6.08 -0.77 -21.64
C ASP A 163 5.19 -1.82 -22.33
N LEU A 164 4.63 -2.77 -21.57
CA LEU A 164 3.78 -3.85 -22.10
C LEU A 164 2.29 -3.61 -21.86
N ARG A 165 1.88 -2.42 -21.42
CA ARG A 165 0.47 -2.14 -21.13
C ARG A 165 -0.46 -2.55 -22.28
N ASP A 166 -0.11 -2.17 -23.50
CA ASP A 166 -0.93 -2.43 -24.70
C ASP A 166 -0.74 -3.83 -25.27
N ARG A 167 0.32 -4.54 -24.86
CA ARG A 167 0.64 -5.91 -25.34
C ARG A 167 0.31 -7.02 -24.34
N LEU A 168 -0.17 -6.67 -23.15
CA LEU A 168 -0.54 -7.63 -22.11
C LEU A 168 -1.56 -8.66 -22.59
N ILE A 169 -2.56 -8.19 -23.34
CA ILE A 169 -3.63 -9.01 -23.89
C ILE A 169 -3.06 -10.10 -24.81
N ASP A 170 -2.18 -9.73 -25.74
CA ASP A 170 -1.63 -10.66 -26.73
C ASP A 170 -0.61 -11.62 -26.08
N GLU A 171 0.27 -11.11 -25.20
CA GLU A 171 1.31 -11.91 -24.53
C GLU A 171 0.71 -13.02 -23.66
N PHE A 172 -0.34 -12.69 -22.89
CA PHE A 172 -0.98 -13.64 -21.98
C PHE A 172 -2.29 -14.24 -22.52
N ARG A 173 -2.67 -13.91 -23.76
CA ARG A 173 -3.93 -14.35 -24.38
C ARG A 173 -5.16 -14.03 -23.53
N LEU A 174 -5.17 -12.83 -22.95
CA LEU A 174 -6.28 -12.33 -22.19
C LEU A 174 -7.44 -11.93 -23.13
N PRO A 175 -8.69 -11.83 -22.63
CA PRO A 175 -9.79 -11.22 -23.38
C PRO A 175 -9.41 -9.82 -23.90
N LYS A 176 -9.87 -9.48 -25.11
CA LYS A 176 -9.49 -8.21 -25.77
C LYS A 176 -9.96 -6.94 -25.02
N ASP A 177 -10.99 -7.08 -24.23
CA ASP A 177 -11.59 -6.03 -23.39
C ASP A 177 -11.01 -5.99 -21.97
N THR A 178 -9.93 -6.77 -21.70
CA THR A 178 -9.26 -6.78 -20.42
C THR A 178 -8.76 -5.38 -20.04
N GLN A 179 -9.14 -4.93 -18.85
CA GLN A 179 -8.71 -3.64 -18.32
C GLN A 179 -7.55 -3.83 -17.32
N ARG A 180 -6.58 -2.92 -17.38
CA ARG A 180 -5.49 -2.88 -16.41
C ARG A 180 -5.81 -1.87 -15.30
N ILE A 181 -5.58 -2.29 -14.07
CA ILE A 181 -5.69 -1.48 -12.84
C ILE A 181 -4.32 -1.50 -12.16
N ASP A 182 -3.65 -0.35 -12.12
CA ASP A 182 -2.38 -0.20 -11.42
C ASP A 182 -2.63 0.03 -9.93
N ALA A 183 -2.16 -0.91 -9.10
CA ALA A 183 -2.34 -0.88 -7.66
C ALA A 183 -1.29 0.01 -7.00
N PRO A 184 -1.68 0.99 -6.16
CA PRO A 184 -0.73 1.87 -5.47
C PRO A 184 0.14 1.14 -4.45
N THR A 185 -0.34 0.03 -3.90
CA THR A 185 0.36 -0.76 -2.88
C THR A 185 0.46 -2.24 -3.28
N PRO A 186 1.48 -2.98 -2.79
CA PRO A 186 1.68 -4.39 -3.16
C PRO A 186 0.62 -5.34 -2.57
N TYR A 187 -0.11 -4.92 -1.54
CA TYR A 187 -1.29 -5.61 -1.05
C TYR A 187 -2.50 -4.72 -1.26
N VAL A 188 -3.60 -5.31 -1.72
CA VAL A 188 -4.87 -4.60 -1.89
C VAL A 188 -6.03 -5.47 -1.41
N TRP A 189 -7.10 -4.82 -0.97
CA TRP A 189 -8.29 -5.49 -0.44
C TRP A 189 -9.50 -5.21 -1.31
N ILE A 190 -10.10 -6.26 -1.87
CA ILE A 190 -11.39 -6.20 -2.57
C ILE A 190 -12.49 -6.47 -1.53
N ILE A 191 -13.42 -5.51 -1.37
CA ILE A 191 -14.62 -5.67 -0.54
C ILE A 191 -15.84 -5.71 -1.46
N GLY A 192 -15.99 -6.81 -2.19
CA GLY A 192 -17.06 -7.00 -3.16
C GLY A 192 -18.43 -7.06 -2.50
N ARG A 193 -19.41 -6.50 -3.19
CA ARG A 193 -20.82 -6.49 -2.80
C ARG A 193 -21.69 -6.83 -4.00
N ILE A 194 -22.60 -7.78 -3.84
CA ILE A 194 -23.53 -8.23 -4.88
C ILE A 194 -24.94 -8.07 -4.32
N LYS A 195 -25.79 -7.29 -4.99
CA LYS A 195 -27.17 -7.03 -4.57
C LYS A 195 -27.94 -8.33 -4.44
N THR A 196 -28.74 -8.43 -3.38
CA THR A 196 -29.72 -9.49 -3.17
C THR A 196 -31.04 -8.93 -2.66
N ASP A 197 -32.12 -9.56 -3.01
CA ASP A 197 -33.48 -9.26 -2.52
C ASP A 197 -33.85 -10.13 -1.31
N GLY A 198 -32.83 -10.63 -0.59
CA GLY A 198 -32.98 -11.42 0.62
C GLY A 198 -32.87 -12.93 0.38
N PRO A 199 -33.21 -13.76 1.40
CA PRO A 199 -33.01 -15.22 1.38
C PRO A 199 -33.56 -15.95 0.14
N PRO A 200 -34.70 -15.58 -0.43
CA PRO A 200 -35.21 -16.23 -1.64
C PRO A 200 -34.35 -16.05 -2.89
N ASP A 201 -33.50 -15.00 -2.89
CA ASP A 201 -32.63 -14.64 -4.00
C ASP A 201 -31.16 -15.11 -3.82
N TYR A 202 -30.81 -15.69 -2.67
CA TYR A 202 -29.43 -16.08 -2.36
C TYR A 202 -28.81 -17.02 -3.39
N ASP A 203 -29.56 -18.01 -3.88
CA ASP A 203 -29.04 -18.96 -4.87
C ASP A 203 -28.58 -18.28 -6.16
N ALA A 204 -29.26 -17.23 -6.58
CA ALA A 204 -28.87 -16.46 -7.75
C ALA A 204 -27.58 -15.66 -7.49
N VAL A 205 -27.44 -15.08 -6.29
CA VAL A 205 -26.22 -14.37 -5.86
C VAL A 205 -25.06 -15.33 -5.70
N HIS A 206 -25.26 -16.51 -5.11
CA HIS A 206 -24.22 -17.52 -4.95
C HIS A 206 -23.65 -18.00 -6.28
N LYS A 207 -24.44 -18.06 -7.35
CA LYS A 207 -23.94 -18.36 -8.70
C LYS A 207 -22.97 -17.30 -9.18
N VAL A 208 -23.27 -16.02 -8.96
CA VAL A 208 -22.36 -14.92 -9.30
C VAL A 208 -21.10 -14.99 -8.44
N GLN A 209 -21.24 -15.17 -7.13
CA GLN A 209 -20.11 -15.30 -6.19
C GLN A 209 -19.17 -16.45 -6.58
N ALA A 210 -19.72 -17.61 -6.89
CA ALA A 210 -18.93 -18.79 -7.28
C ALA A 210 -18.19 -18.62 -8.62
N ALA A 211 -18.67 -17.73 -9.48
CA ALA A 211 -18.06 -17.43 -10.77
C ALA A 211 -17.01 -16.31 -10.72
N LEU A 212 -16.93 -15.56 -9.59
CA LEU A 212 -15.82 -14.63 -9.35
C LEU A 212 -14.52 -15.42 -9.20
N LYS A 213 -13.46 -15.00 -9.89
CA LYS A 213 -12.17 -15.70 -9.84
C LYS A 213 -11.02 -14.72 -9.72
N ILE A 214 -9.97 -15.17 -9.03
CA ILE A 214 -8.66 -14.52 -9.00
C ILE A 214 -7.65 -15.55 -9.48
N THR A 215 -6.84 -15.18 -10.47
CA THR A 215 -5.84 -16.05 -11.06
C THR A 215 -4.53 -15.29 -11.17
N PRO A 216 -3.40 -15.82 -10.66
CA PRO A 216 -2.09 -15.25 -10.95
C PRO A 216 -1.88 -15.15 -12.46
N LEU A 217 -1.31 -14.05 -12.95
CA LEU A 217 -1.16 -13.83 -14.39
C LEU A 217 -0.37 -14.96 -15.06
N SER A 218 0.65 -15.49 -14.40
CA SER A 218 1.45 -16.63 -14.89
C SER A 218 0.66 -17.95 -15.00
N GLN A 219 -0.49 -18.04 -14.34
CA GLN A 219 -1.37 -19.22 -14.35
C GLN A 219 -2.61 -19.04 -15.23
N TRP A 220 -2.74 -17.89 -15.89
CA TRP A 220 -3.86 -17.63 -16.78
C TRP A 220 -3.91 -18.66 -17.92
N GLY A 221 -5.10 -19.21 -18.18
CA GLY A 221 -5.31 -20.25 -19.20
C GLY A 221 -4.85 -21.65 -18.78
N LYS A 222 -4.31 -21.83 -17.57
CA LYS A 222 -3.91 -23.14 -17.03
C LYS A 222 -4.98 -23.68 -16.08
N THR A 223 -4.91 -24.98 -15.81
CA THR A 223 -5.75 -25.61 -14.77
C THR A 223 -5.37 -25.02 -13.40
N PRO A 224 -6.33 -24.46 -12.64
CA PRO A 224 -6.03 -23.92 -11.32
C PRO A 224 -5.49 -25.00 -10.37
N GLU A 225 -4.41 -24.68 -9.67
CA GLU A 225 -3.94 -25.52 -8.58
C GLU A 225 -4.74 -25.20 -7.31
N PRO A 226 -5.05 -26.20 -6.48
CA PRO A 226 -5.70 -25.97 -5.19
C PRO A 226 -4.84 -25.06 -4.31
N VAL A 227 -5.45 -24.01 -3.74
CA VAL A 227 -4.77 -23.14 -2.79
C VAL A 227 -4.57 -23.91 -1.48
N ALA A 228 -3.33 -24.23 -1.15
CA ALA A 228 -2.99 -24.83 0.12
C ALA A 228 -3.13 -23.79 1.24
N PHE A 229 -4.01 -24.06 2.19
CA PHE A 229 -4.16 -23.23 3.39
C PHE A 229 -3.38 -23.85 4.55
N ARG A 230 -2.58 -23.03 5.22
CA ARG A 230 -1.93 -23.36 6.49
C ARG A 230 -2.11 -22.18 7.42
N PRO A 231 -2.77 -22.36 8.58
CA PRO A 231 -2.93 -21.29 9.53
C PRO A 231 -1.57 -20.89 10.12
N ASP A 232 -1.37 -19.59 10.27
CA ASP A 232 -0.24 -19.03 11.00
C ASP A 232 -0.62 -18.88 12.49
N PRO A 233 -0.04 -19.69 13.39
CA PRO A 233 -0.38 -19.65 14.80
C PRO A 233 0.11 -18.40 15.52
N THR A 234 0.95 -17.57 14.88
CA THR A 234 1.48 -16.33 15.46
C THR A 234 0.50 -15.17 15.32
N VAL A 235 -0.52 -15.30 14.45
CA VAL A 235 -1.54 -14.28 14.24
C VAL A 235 -2.57 -14.31 15.37
N ASP A 236 -2.73 -13.20 16.09
CA ASP A 236 -3.82 -13.06 17.06
C ASP A 236 -5.17 -12.98 16.36
N MET A 237 -5.90 -14.09 16.35
CA MET A 237 -7.22 -14.21 15.74
C MET A 237 -8.36 -13.78 16.68
N LYS A 238 -8.07 -13.43 17.94
CA LYS A 238 -9.09 -13.15 18.97
C LYS A 238 -9.32 -11.66 19.15
N THR A 239 -8.24 -10.87 19.15
CA THR A 239 -8.31 -9.43 19.36
C THR A 239 -8.57 -8.73 18.02
N PRO A 240 -9.63 -7.91 17.87
CA PRO A 240 -9.86 -7.14 16.65
C PRO A 240 -8.64 -6.28 16.28
N PRO A 241 -8.29 -6.13 14.98
CA PRO A 241 -7.10 -5.40 14.53
C PRO A 241 -7.00 -3.99 15.11
N LYS A 242 -8.10 -3.24 15.13
CA LYS A 242 -8.14 -1.92 15.75
C LYS A 242 -7.69 -1.94 17.21
N LEU A 243 -8.18 -2.89 18.01
CA LEU A 243 -7.80 -3.00 19.42
C LEU A 243 -6.35 -3.43 19.60
N GLN A 244 -5.80 -4.23 18.67
CA GLN A 244 -4.38 -4.57 18.69
C GLN A 244 -3.54 -3.31 18.48
N VAL A 245 -3.88 -2.47 17.51
CA VAL A 245 -3.19 -1.19 17.26
C VAL A 245 -3.33 -0.23 18.42
N ASP A 246 -4.55 -0.02 18.93
CA ASP A 246 -4.83 0.92 20.04
C ASP A 246 -4.08 0.56 21.33
N ARG A 247 -3.76 -0.73 21.52
CA ARG A 247 -3.04 -1.23 22.73
C ARG A 247 -1.55 -1.45 22.48
N MET A 248 -1.09 -1.24 21.26
CA MET A 248 0.29 -1.51 20.89
C MET A 248 1.23 -0.49 21.53
N PRO A 249 2.33 -0.90 22.18
CA PRO A 249 3.37 0.01 22.62
C PRO A 249 3.94 0.81 21.45
N ALA A 250 4.29 2.07 21.65
CA ALA A 250 4.79 2.96 20.59
C ALA A 250 5.99 2.36 19.85
N SER A 251 6.95 1.76 20.57
CA SER A 251 8.11 1.10 19.97
C SER A 251 7.70 -0.03 19.02
N GLN A 252 6.75 -0.86 19.41
CA GLN A 252 6.24 -1.94 18.56
C GLN A 252 5.49 -1.37 17.35
N PHE A 253 4.66 -0.34 17.53
CA PHE A 253 3.93 0.30 16.44
C PHE A 253 4.88 0.82 15.36
N PHE A 254 5.92 1.58 15.75
CA PHE A 254 6.88 2.13 14.82
C PHE A 254 7.77 1.05 14.17
N THR A 255 8.06 -0.03 14.88
CA THR A 255 8.73 -1.20 14.28
C THR A 255 7.87 -1.81 13.18
N CYS A 256 6.58 -2.06 13.44
CA CYS A 256 5.64 -2.56 12.43
C CYS A 256 5.54 -1.61 11.23
N ALA A 257 5.44 -0.30 11.48
CA ALA A 257 5.39 0.70 10.42
C ALA A 257 6.66 0.69 9.55
N ALA A 258 7.83 0.61 10.17
CA ALA A 258 9.13 0.53 9.48
C ALA A 258 9.28 -0.76 8.65
N GLU A 259 8.80 -1.89 9.16
CA GLU A 259 8.77 -3.17 8.44
C GLU A 259 7.86 -3.07 7.20
N LEU A 260 6.68 -2.47 7.33
CA LEU A 260 5.75 -2.28 6.21
C LEU A 260 6.38 -1.41 5.11
N LEU A 261 7.08 -0.35 5.48
CA LEU A 261 7.78 0.48 4.51
C LEU A 261 8.88 -0.29 3.78
N ARG A 262 9.75 -0.97 4.53
CA ARG A 262 10.94 -1.64 4.02
C ARG A 262 10.63 -2.92 3.24
N GLU A 263 9.82 -3.81 3.83
CA GLU A 263 9.61 -5.15 3.29
C GLU A 263 8.48 -5.21 2.26
N LYS A 264 7.50 -4.33 2.37
CA LYS A 264 6.29 -4.36 1.53
C LYS A 264 6.31 -3.32 0.40
N GLY A 265 7.42 -2.62 0.20
CA GLY A 265 7.59 -1.69 -0.91
C GLY A 265 6.74 -0.41 -0.79
N LEU A 266 6.15 -0.15 0.37
CA LEU A 266 5.39 1.08 0.62
C LEU A 266 6.28 2.33 0.59
N GLU A 267 7.60 2.16 0.80
CA GLU A 267 8.60 3.22 0.70
C GLU A 267 8.64 3.87 -0.70
N ARG A 268 8.49 3.07 -1.77
CA ARG A 268 8.48 3.60 -3.15
C ARG A 268 7.27 4.48 -3.44
N ILE A 269 6.16 4.23 -2.77
CA ILE A 269 4.89 4.94 -2.99
C ILE A 269 4.92 6.30 -2.31
N ALA A 270 5.38 6.36 -1.07
CA ALA A 270 5.58 7.63 -0.37
C ALA A 270 6.53 8.56 -1.14
N LEU A 271 7.57 8.01 -1.81
CA LEU A 271 8.50 8.76 -2.65
C LEU A 271 7.85 9.19 -3.98
N ILE A 272 7.09 8.33 -4.65
CA ILE A 272 6.42 8.64 -5.92
C ILE A 272 5.31 9.68 -5.73
N GLU A 273 4.51 9.58 -4.67
CA GLU A 273 3.52 10.60 -4.33
C GLU A 273 4.19 11.94 -4.03
N CYS A 274 5.38 11.92 -3.41
CA CYS A 274 6.17 13.12 -3.16
C CYS A 274 6.72 13.73 -4.48
N GLU A 275 7.20 12.90 -5.41
CA GLU A 275 7.69 13.35 -6.71
C GLU A 275 6.57 13.86 -7.63
N GLN A 276 5.41 13.20 -7.64
CA GLN A 276 4.27 13.60 -8.47
C GLN A 276 3.54 14.85 -7.98
N THR A 277 3.65 15.18 -6.68
CA THR A 277 3.04 16.38 -6.10
C THR A 277 3.96 17.59 -6.07
N MET A 278 5.24 17.43 -6.43
CA MET A 278 6.20 18.53 -6.52
C MET A 278 6.24 19.09 -7.95
N PRO A 279 5.80 20.34 -8.20
CA PRO A 279 6.08 20.98 -9.48
C PRO A 279 7.58 21.21 -9.61
N GLU A 280 8.15 20.87 -10.77
CA GLU A 280 9.59 20.92 -11.07
C GLU A 280 10.27 22.28 -10.85
N SER A 281 9.51 23.36 -10.60
CA SER A 281 10.05 24.71 -10.58
C SER A 281 9.81 25.54 -9.31
N ASN A 282 8.91 25.18 -8.41
CA ASN A 282 8.70 25.96 -7.18
C ASN A 282 7.87 25.24 -6.09
N PRO A 283 8.47 24.72 -5.02
CA PRO A 283 7.75 24.10 -3.91
C PRO A 283 6.78 25.05 -3.16
N GLY A 284 6.94 26.37 -3.30
CA GLY A 284 6.05 27.37 -2.73
C GLY A 284 4.78 27.62 -3.56
N ALA A 285 4.73 27.22 -4.84
CA ALA A 285 3.59 27.48 -5.71
C ALA A 285 2.38 26.56 -5.44
N LEU A 286 2.60 25.40 -4.84
CA LEU A 286 1.54 24.48 -4.42
C LEU A 286 0.68 25.04 -3.29
N VAL A 287 1.20 25.98 -2.50
CA VAL A 287 0.50 26.59 -1.37
C VAL A 287 -0.38 27.76 -1.81
N ALA A 288 -0.10 28.37 -2.94
CA ALA A 288 -0.74 29.61 -3.39
C ALA A 288 -2.06 29.41 -4.17
N GLY A 289 -2.39 28.18 -4.59
CA GLY A 289 -3.53 27.90 -5.49
C GLY A 289 -4.70 27.14 -4.89
N THR A 290 -4.61 26.69 -3.65
CA THR A 290 -5.71 25.97 -2.96
C THR A 290 -6.13 26.74 -1.72
N ASP A 291 -7.38 27.16 -1.68
CA ASP A 291 -8.03 27.73 -0.48
C ASP A 291 -8.16 26.69 0.67
N ASP A 292 -7.66 25.49 0.47
CA ASP A 292 -7.73 24.40 1.41
C ASP A 292 -6.44 24.28 2.22
N LYS A 293 -6.40 25.03 3.32
CA LYS A 293 -5.31 24.99 4.32
C LYS A 293 -5.09 23.59 4.90
N VAL A 294 -6.08 22.71 4.83
CA VAL A 294 -6.02 21.33 5.34
C VAL A 294 -5.22 20.46 4.37
N THR A 295 -5.49 20.55 3.09
CA THR A 295 -4.76 19.81 2.04
C THR A 295 -3.28 20.23 2.01
N ALA A 296 -2.99 21.53 2.06
CA ALA A 296 -1.62 22.05 2.13
C ALA A 296 -0.87 21.56 3.38
N LYS A 297 -1.57 21.49 4.53
CA LYS A 297 -1.00 20.98 5.79
C LYS A 297 -0.75 19.48 5.76
N ILE A 298 -1.61 18.69 5.11
CA ILE A 298 -1.44 17.25 4.91
C ILE A 298 -0.25 16.97 3.99
N ILE A 299 -0.14 17.69 2.87
CA ILE A 299 0.99 17.56 1.94
C ILE A 299 2.30 17.93 2.62
N GLY A 300 2.34 19.06 3.35
CA GLY A 300 3.52 19.49 4.10
C GLY A 300 3.96 18.49 5.18
N ARG A 301 3.01 17.84 5.86
CA ARG A 301 3.28 16.79 6.86
C ARG A 301 3.81 15.51 6.22
N ARG A 302 3.24 15.08 5.08
CA ARG A 302 3.73 13.93 4.30
C ARG A 302 5.16 14.14 3.84
N LEU A 303 5.49 15.34 3.36
CA LEU A 303 6.84 15.73 2.94
C LEU A 303 7.85 15.74 4.11
N ALA A 304 7.46 16.34 5.24
CA ALA A 304 8.29 16.38 6.45
C ALA A 304 8.58 14.97 6.98
N PHE A 305 7.60 14.05 6.85
CA PHE A 305 7.74 12.68 7.27
C PHE A 305 8.64 11.85 6.34
N ALA A 306 8.52 12.01 5.02
CA ALA A 306 9.43 11.38 4.06
C ALA A 306 10.89 11.82 4.28
N VAL A 307 11.12 13.10 4.57
CA VAL A 307 12.43 13.64 4.95
C VAL A 307 12.92 13.08 6.28
N LEU A 308 12.02 12.87 7.25
CA LEU A 308 12.36 12.25 8.53
C LEU A 308 12.79 10.80 8.37
N LEU A 309 12.07 10.01 7.57
CA LEU A 309 12.45 8.61 7.28
C LEU A 309 13.80 8.52 6.59
N MET A 310 14.11 9.42 5.64
CA MET A 310 15.42 9.49 5.03
C MET A 310 16.51 9.80 6.07
N ARG A 311 16.24 10.71 7.01
CA ARG A 311 17.19 11.06 8.09
C ARG A 311 17.38 9.93 9.10
N LEU A 312 16.34 9.19 9.44
CA LEU A 312 16.43 8.03 10.32
C LEU A 312 17.25 6.91 9.66
N ARG A 313 17.03 6.66 8.37
CA ARG A 313 17.81 5.71 7.58
C ARG A 313 19.29 6.09 7.51
N ASP A 314 19.60 7.38 7.27
CA ASP A 314 20.97 7.89 7.26
C ASP A 314 21.62 7.78 8.65
N ALA A 315 20.86 7.93 9.72
CA ALA A 315 21.35 7.74 11.08
C ALA A 315 21.66 6.25 11.40
N GLU A 316 20.79 5.32 11.00
CA GLU A 316 21.05 3.87 11.15
C GLU A 316 22.32 3.42 10.39
N GLN A 317 22.54 3.95 9.16
CA GLN A 317 23.75 3.63 8.38
C GLN A 317 25.05 4.21 8.98
N ARG A 318 24.94 5.18 9.88
CA ARG A 318 26.11 5.79 10.55
C ARG A 318 26.44 5.15 11.91
N ILE A 319 25.54 4.33 12.45
CA ILE A 319 25.69 3.66 13.74
C ILE A 319 26.09 2.18 13.56
N GLY A 320 25.89 1.59 12.39
CA GLY A 320 26.35 0.24 12.01
C GLY A 320 27.63 0.29 11.21
#